data_5f8f7b6eb9bfca403e1d4f85e0233bb0
#
_entry.id   5f8f7b6eb9bfca403e1d4f85e0233bb0
#
_cell.length_a   1.000
_cell.length_b   1.000
_cell.length_c   1.000
_cell.angle_alpha   90.00
_cell.angle_beta   90.00
_cell.angle_gamma   90.00
#
_symmetry.space_group_name_H-M   'P 1'
#
loop_
_entity.id
_entity.type
_entity.pdbx_description
1 polymer ?
#
loop_
_entity_poly.entity_id
_entity_poly.type
_entity_poly.pdbx_seq_one_letter_code
_entity_poly.pdbx_strand_id
1 'polypeptide(L)'
;MPLSRLIPRSQKKVKVATAGALVLLIALAALGLVFRRSQPAVHEINYTQLRVLAEAGEARSVNISGEDVTVRRADGSLVHSVVTNAVAQHDVADAFDKSNVPVEYETIQPGALVTALNYVLPCAALLIFAFIGWRVYVSMGVQGDIGASETGSAQTVTFGDVAGVDEARAELAETIEFLRDPSKFGRLGGRSPRGILLSGPPGTGKTLLARAAAGEAGVPFFSVSGSSFQEKFAGLGAARVRRLFARARKLSPCVIFIDEIDALGRRRGRGSDSASADQDQTLNQLLIEMDGFEQLSGVAVIASTNRPDILDPALTRPGRFDREITVNLADMRGREQILRVHARKLTLEDGLDLSWIARGTPGFSGADLANLLNEAAIVATRDDSEAIGRRHVEHARDKILMGVERHGFMMDEDERYATAVHEAGHVAVGLAVKHGDPIHKVSILPRGRALGVTQALPERDRLMRTREYLEDQIAMLLGGRAAEVLLLDTMTAGASNDIERAVEIARRMV
;
A
#
# COMPACT_ATOMS: atom_id res chain seq x y z
N MET A 1 -3.88 -28.32 13.26
CA MET A 1 -2.77 -27.89 12.39
C MET A 1 -1.88 -26.92 13.16
N PRO A 2 -0.56 -27.16 13.32
CA PRO A 2 0.29 -26.32 14.16
C PRO A 2 0.66 -25.00 13.49
N LEU A 3 0.56 -23.92 14.26
CA LEU A 3 0.81 -22.51 13.92
C LEU A 3 2.25 -22.17 13.45
N SER A 4 3.12 -23.17 13.24
CA SER A 4 4.56 -22.97 12.92
C SER A 4 4.87 -22.66 11.45
N ARG A 5 3.87 -22.60 10.54
CA ARG A 5 4.10 -22.41 9.08
C ARG A 5 3.93 -20.98 8.57
N LEU A 6 3.59 -20.00 9.43
CA LEU A 6 3.25 -18.62 9.01
C LEU A 6 4.38 -17.59 9.20
N ILE A 7 5.60 -18.00 9.60
CA ILE A 7 6.71 -17.05 9.76
C ILE A 7 7.58 -17.10 8.49
N PRO A 8 7.72 -15.99 7.74
CA PRO A 8 8.56 -15.95 6.55
C PRO A 8 10.03 -16.27 6.89
N ARG A 9 10.69 -17.03 6.03
CA ARG A 9 12.07 -17.54 6.22
C ARG A 9 13.10 -16.44 6.58
N SER A 10 12.87 -15.18 6.22
CA SER A 10 13.72 -14.04 6.56
C SER A 10 13.71 -13.71 8.08
N GLN A 11 12.56 -13.79 8.74
CA GLN A 11 12.47 -13.53 10.19
C GLN A 11 13.09 -14.62 11.05
N LYS A 12 13.12 -15.88 10.58
CA LYS A 12 13.83 -16.95 11.29
C LYS A 12 15.36 -16.74 11.31
N LYS A 13 15.93 -16.24 10.23
CA LYS A 13 17.39 -15.95 10.16
C LYS A 13 17.80 -14.78 11.06
N VAL A 14 16.94 -13.76 11.19
CA VAL A 14 17.19 -12.61 12.10
C VAL A 14 17.13 -13.04 13.56
N LYS A 15 16.14 -13.85 13.96
CA LYS A 15 16.02 -14.39 15.34
C LYS A 15 17.17 -15.29 15.72
N VAL A 16 17.73 -16.08 14.78
CA VAL A 16 18.89 -16.93 15.04
C VAL A 16 20.16 -16.10 15.19
N ALA A 17 20.34 -15.03 14.43
CA ALA A 17 21.51 -14.15 14.54
C ALA A 17 21.50 -13.32 15.83
N THR A 18 20.33 -12.82 16.27
CA THR A 18 20.19 -12.09 17.54
C THR A 18 20.35 -13.01 18.75
N ALA A 19 19.85 -14.24 18.69
CA ALA A 19 20.06 -15.23 19.72
C ALA A 19 21.55 -15.64 19.84
N GLY A 20 22.26 -15.78 18.73
CA GLY A 20 23.69 -16.06 18.71
C GLY A 20 24.54 -14.95 19.34
N ALA A 21 24.23 -13.68 19.05
CA ALA A 21 24.92 -12.52 19.64
C ALA A 21 24.66 -12.42 21.16
N LEU A 22 23.45 -12.74 21.62
CA LEU A 22 23.11 -12.73 23.05
C LEU A 22 23.84 -13.85 23.81
N VAL A 23 23.95 -15.04 23.23
CA VAL A 23 24.68 -16.17 23.82
C VAL A 23 26.15 -15.85 23.93
N LEU A 24 26.76 -15.19 22.94
CA LEU A 24 28.16 -14.77 22.97
C LEU A 24 28.42 -13.73 24.08
N LEU A 25 27.53 -12.76 24.25
CA LEU A 25 27.62 -11.77 25.33
C LEU A 25 27.49 -12.39 26.73
N ILE A 26 26.61 -13.36 26.89
CA ILE A 26 26.44 -14.10 28.15
C ILE A 26 27.69 -14.96 28.44
N ALA A 27 28.25 -15.59 27.42
CA ALA A 27 29.49 -16.38 27.55
C ALA A 27 30.69 -15.51 27.96
N LEU A 28 30.84 -14.32 27.36
CA LEU A 28 31.90 -13.36 27.73
C LEU A 28 31.72 -12.81 29.15
N ALA A 29 30.48 -12.52 29.56
CA ALA A 29 30.17 -12.11 30.95
C ALA A 29 30.46 -13.23 31.96
N ALA A 30 30.11 -14.47 31.63
CA ALA A 30 30.39 -15.63 32.47
C ALA A 30 31.91 -15.90 32.61
N LEU A 31 32.65 -15.72 31.51
CA LEU A 31 34.10 -15.85 31.54
C LEU A 31 34.76 -14.78 32.45
N GLY A 32 34.28 -13.53 32.37
CA GLY A 32 34.73 -12.45 33.28
C GLY A 32 34.45 -12.72 34.75
N LEU A 33 33.32 -13.35 35.08
CA LEU A 33 32.94 -13.73 36.44
C LEU A 33 33.80 -14.90 37.00
N VAL A 34 34.16 -15.86 36.16
CA VAL A 34 35.04 -16.97 36.55
C VAL A 34 36.44 -16.47 36.84
N PHE A 35 36.98 -15.52 36.07
CA PHE A 35 38.32 -14.95 36.33
C PHE A 35 38.37 -14.12 37.61
N ARG A 36 37.29 -13.51 38.06
CA ARG A 36 37.23 -12.74 39.30
C ARG A 36 37.26 -13.58 40.58
N ARG A 37 37.09 -14.92 40.50
CA ARG A 37 37.01 -15.86 41.64
C ARG A 37 38.31 -16.55 42.00
N SER A 38 39.42 -16.32 41.29
CA SER A 38 40.66 -17.08 41.45
C SER A 38 41.82 -16.29 42.06
N GLN A 39 41.55 -15.28 42.87
CA GLN A 39 42.65 -14.64 43.65
C GLN A 39 42.79 -15.30 45.01
N PRO A 40 44.04 -15.67 45.44
CA PRO A 40 44.30 -16.20 46.77
C PRO A 40 44.01 -15.11 47.81
N ALA A 41 43.55 -15.50 48.98
CA ALA A 41 43.27 -14.57 50.10
C ALA A 41 44.61 -13.95 50.57
N VAL A 42 44.80 -12.67 50.24
CA VAL A 42 45.97 -11.89 50.65
C VAL A 42 45.49 -10.98 51.79
N HIS A 43 46.16 -10.98 52.91
CA HIS A 43 45.85 -10.08 54.03
C HIS A 43 46.32 -8.67 53.69
N GLU A 44 45.35 -7.74 53.62
CA GLU A 44 45.67 -6.31 53.44
C GLU A 44 46.14 -5.69 54.76
N ILE A 45 47.26 -4.99 54.72
CA ILE A 45 47.82 -4.21 55.84
C ILE A 45 48.00 -2.79 55.44
N ASN A 46 47.97 -1.86 56.43
CA ASN A 46 48.24 -0.45 56.17
C ASN A 46 49.73 -0.15 56.13
N TYR A 47 50.07 1.04 55.60
CA TYR A 47 51.46 1.50 55.47
C TYR A 47 52.26 1.42 56.82
N THR A 48 51.67 1.78 57.95
CA THR A 48 52.32 1.75 59.25
C THR A 48 52.67 0.30 59.68
N GLN A 49 51.75 -0.65 59.43
CA GLN A 49 52.01 -2.05 59.70
C GLN A 49 53.05 -2.63 58.77
N LEU A 50 53.09 -2.21 57.50
CA LEU A 50 54.08 -2.59 56.53
C LEU A 50 55.47 -2.16 56.98
N ARG A 51 55.63 -0.97 57.54
CA ARG A 51 56.87 -0.44 58.06
C ARG A 51 57.33 -1.16 59.33
N VAL A 52 56.45 -1.42 60.25
CA VAL A 52 56.78 -2.27 61.44
C VAL A 52 57.26 -3.63 61.02
N LEU A 53 56.68 -4.23 59.99
CA LEU A 53 57.07 -5.54 59.45
C LEU A 53 58.48 -5.50 58.77
N ALA A 54 58.82 -4.37 58.17
CA ALA A 54 60.15 -4.15 57.61
C ALA A 54 61.20 -4.03 58.69
N GLU A 55 60.91 -3.25 59.79
CA GLU A 55 61.83 -3.03 60.91
C GLU A 55 62.00 -4.30 61.76
N ALA A 56 60.99 -5.17 61.85
CA ALA A 56 61.03 -6.42 62.60
C ALA A 56 61.82 -7.54 61.88
N GLY A 57 62.19 -7.41 60.61
CA GLY A 57 62.92 -8.42 59.85
C GLY A 57 62.17 -9.73 59.56
N GLU A 58 60.81 -9.74 59.71
CA GLU A 58 59.99 -10.96 59.56
C GLU A 58 59.63 -11.25 58.09
N ALA A 59 60.11 -10.47 57.14
CA ALA A 59 59.89 -10.66 55.73
C ALA A 59 60.98 -11.50 55.04
N ARG A 60 60.58 -12.36 54.13
CA ARG A 60 61.49 -13.19 53.33
C ARG A 60 61.82 -12.59 51.96
N SER A 61 60.86 -11.90 51.40
CA SER A 61 61.04 -11.17 50.14
C SER A 61 59.93 -10.13 50.00
N VAL A 62 60.22 -9.03 49.29
CA VAL A 62 59.28 -7.96 49.00
C VAL A 62 59.26 -7.74 47.47
N ASN A 63 58.07 -7.69 46.91
CA ASN A 63 57.85 -7.36 45.50
C ASN A 63 57.06 -6.07 45.43
N ILE A 64 57.58 -5.05 44.71
CA ILE A 64 56.98 -3.75 44.49
C ILE A 64 56.59 -3.70 43.00
N SER A 65 55.27 -3.65 42.75
CA SER A 65 54.69 -3.60 41.42
C SER A 65 53.75 -2.40 41.30
N GLY A 66 54.25 -1.30 40.76
CA GLY A 66 53.52 -0.03 40.71
C GLY A 66 53.20 0.51 42.13
N GLU A 67 51.90 0.67 42.46
CA GLU A 67 51.46 1.10 43.79
C GLU A 67 51.28 -0.04 44.78
N ASP A 68 51.39 -1.28 44.31
CA ASP A 68 51.18 -2.49 45.09
C ASP A 68 52.50 -3.01 45.67
N VAL A 69 52.55 -3.18 47.00
CA VAL A 69 53.68 -3.78 47.71
C VAL A 69 53.19 -5.10 48.31
N THR A 70 53.79 -6.21 47.84
CA THR A 70 53.49 -7.56 48.31
C THR A 70 54.67 -8.10 49.07
N VAL A 71 54.45 -8.40 50.35
CA VAL A 71 55.51 -8.96 51.25
C VAL A 71 55.21 -10.41 51.56
N ARG A 72 56.18 -11.27 51.35
CA ARG A 72 56.14 -12.67 51.79
C ARG A 72 56.86 -12.78 53.16
N ARG A 73 56.10 -13.13 54.20
CA ARG A 73 56.63 -13.36 55.54
C ARG A 73 57.46 -14.66 55.65
N ALA A 74 58.20 -14.79 56.72
CA ALA A 74 59.02 -16.00 56.99
C ALA A 74 58.15 -17.25 57.16
N ASP A 75 56.87 -17.14 57.62
CA ASP A 75 55.88 -18.20 57.76
C ASP A 75 55.23 -18.64 56.43
N GLY A 76 55.57 -17.94 55.30
CA GLY A 76 55.04 -18.19 53.96
C GLY A 76 53.74 -17.45 53.64
N SER A 77 53.16 -16.67 54.58
CA SER A 77 51.98 -15.87 54.37
C SER A 77 52.27 -14.66 53.45
N LEU A 78 51.31 -14.29 52.60
CA LEU A 78 51.40 -13.11 51.71
C LEU A 78 50.61 -11.97 52.31
N VAL A 79 51.24 -10.81 52.38
CA VAL A 79 50.65 -9.59 52.90
C VAL A 79 50.77 -8.50 51.81
N HIS A 80 49.69 -7.78 51.59
CA HIS A 80 49.60 -6.75 50.55
C HIS A 80 49.31 -5.39 51.13
N SER A 81 49.94 -4.38 50.58
CA SER A 81 49.67 -2.97 50.95
C SER A 81 49.72 -2.09 49.71
N VAL A 82 48.82 -1.13 49.59
CA VAL A 82 48.85 -0.13 48.52
C VAL A 82 49.55 1.12 49.01
N VAL A 83 50.63 1.49 48.36
CA VAL A 83 51.44 2.68 48.67
C VAL A 83 51.44 3.60 47.46
N THR A 84 50.56 4.58 47.46
CA THR A 84 50.34 5.49 46.31
C THR A 84 51.39 6.59 46.20
N ASN A 85 52.19 6.86 47.24
CA ASN A 85 53.18 7.92 47.24
C ASN A 85 54.59 7.34 46.95
N ALA A 86 55.22 7.81 45.90
CA ALA A 86 56.58 7.37 45.46
C ALA A 86 57.66 7.56 46.56
N VAL A 87 57.57 8.58 47.41
CA VAL A 87 58.46 8.82 48.54
C VAL A 87 58.25 7.74 49.59
N ALA A 88 56.99 7.42 49.90
CA ALA A 88 56.65 6.41 50.86
C ALA A 88 57.07 5.00 50.35
N GLN A 89 56.98 4.74 49.05
CA GLN A 89 57.48 3.50 48.43
C GLN A 89 59.00 3.37 48.61
N HIS A 90 59.74 4.46 48.39
CA HIS A 90 61.19 4.45 48.55
C HIS A 90 61.60 4.26 50.02
N ASP A 91 60.88 4.91 50.97
CA ASP A 91 61.10 4.71 52.41
C ASP A 91 60.86 3.26 52.84
N VAL A 92 59.80 2.60 52.28
CA VAL A 92 59.50 1.19 52.54
C VAL A 92 60.57 0.28 51.94
N ALA A 93 61.03 0.55 50.70
CA ALA A 93 62.09 -0.23 50.06
C ALA A 93 63.38 -0.11 50.84
N ASP A 94 63.78 1.09 51.29
CA ASP A 94 64.95 1.36 52.14
C ASP A 94 64.88 0.68 53.50
N ALA A 95 63.69 0.56 54.08
CA ALA A 95 63.49 -0.12 55.38
C ALA A 95 63.69 -1.62 55.22
N PHE A 96 63.23 -2.25 54.15
CA PHE A 96 63.45 -3.67 53.88
C PHE A 96 64.91 -3.96 53.47
N ASP A 97 65.53 -3.07 52.72
CA ASP A 97 66.94 -3.22 52.33
C ASP A 97 67.87 -3.14 53.53
N LYS A 98 67.62 -2.22 54.46
CA LYS A 98 68.37 -2.11 55.76
C LYS A 98 68.18 -3.38 56.63
N SER A 99 67.11 -4.10 56.48
CA SER A 99 66.82 -5.37 57.19
C SER A 99 67.33 -6.58 56.38
N ASN A 100 68.11 -6.38 55.33
CA ASN A 100 68.66 -7.41 54.45
C ASN A 100 67.64 -8.33 53.77
N VAL A 101 66.42 -7.78 53.50
CA VAL A 101 65.36 -8.46 52.78
C VAL A 101 65.42 -8.08 51.32
N PRO A 102 65.50 -9.05 50.38
CA PRO A 102 65.59 -8.74 48.94
C PRO A 102 64.30 -8.04 48.46
N VAL A 103 64.47 -6.85 47.83
CA VAL A 103 63.40 -6.09 47.23
C VAL A 103 63.46 -6.28 45.72
N GLU A 104 62.44 -6.85 45.15
CA GLU A 104 62.28 -7.04 43.71
C GLU A 104 61.30 -5.96 43.15
N TYR A 105 61.67 -5.32 42.06
CA TYR A 105 60.80 -4.39 41.33
C TYR A 105 60.26 -5.09 40.09
N GLU A 106 58.98 -5.28 40.06
CA GLU A 106 58.28 -5.88 38.93
C GLU A 106 57.60 -4.80 38.10
N THR A 107 58.00 -4.63 36.87
CA THR A 107 57.30 -3.78 35.92
C THR A 107 55.96 -4.42 35.55
N ILE A 108 54.84 -3.74 35.80
CA ILE A 108 53.52 -4.20 35.38
C ILE A 108 53.51 -4.18 33.84
N GLN A 109 53.86 -5.26 33.18
CA GLN A 109 53.48 -5.45 31.80
C GLN A 109 52.06 -5.98 31.81
N PRO A 110 51.07 -5.26 31.20
CA PRO A 110 49.72 -5.78 31.11
C PRO A 110 49.79 -7.12 30.42
N GLY A 111 49.27 -8.14 31.09
CA GLY A 111 49.29 -9.51 30.55
C GLY A 111 48.78 -9.54 29.13
N ALA A 112 49.34 -10.39 28.27
CA ALA A 112 48.98 -10.47 26.85
C ALA A 112 47.46 -10.56 26.62
N LEU A 113 46.73 -11.11 27.57
CA LEU A 113 45.29 -11.24 27.55
C LEU A 113 44.58 -9.90 27.76
N VAL A 114 45.08 -9.02 28.67
CA VAL A 114 44.51 -7.68 28.88
C VAL A 114 44.82 -6.77 27.69
N THR A 115 46.01 -6.87 27.13
CA THR A 115 46.42 -6.15 25.91
C THR A 115 45.58 -6.61 24.71
N ALA A 116 45.38 -7.92 24.53
CA ALA A 116 44.52 -8.43 23.47
C ALA A 116 43.06 -7.98 23.65
N LEU A 117 42.54 -7.95 24.87
CA LEU A 117 41.15 -7.50 25.14
C LEU A 117 40.99 -6.00 24.83
N ASN A 118 41.98 -5.17 25.16
CA ASN A 118 41.94 -3.72 24.93
C ASN A 118 42.00 -3.34 23.44
N TYR A 119 42.61 -4.16 22.59
CA TYR A 119 42.70 -3.89 21.15
C TYR A 119 41.72 -4.71 20.34
N VAL A 120 41.48 -5.98 20.67
CA VAL A 120 40.60 -6.88 19.91
C VAL A 120 39.13 -6.53 20.12
N LEU A 121 38.71 -6.13 21.33
CA LEU A 121 37.32 -5.79 21.62
C LEU A 121 36.83 -4.54 20.87
N PRO A 122 37.55 -3.41 20.82
CA PRO A 122 37.16 -2.23 20.02
C PRO A 122 37.17 -2.56 18.51
N CYS A 123 38.17 -3.30 18.04
CA CYS A 123 38.23 -3.70 16.61
C CYS A 123 37.06 -4.60 16.23
N ALA A 124 36.70 -5.57 17.06
CA ALA A 124 35.53 -6.42 16.84
C ALA A 124 34.22 -5.62 16.88
N ALA A 125 34.07 -4.67 17.81
CA ALA A 125 32.93 -3.77 17.87
C ALA A 125 32.80 -2.93 16.58
N LEU A 126 33.90 -2.34 16.09
CA LEU A 126 33.92 -1.58 14.83
C LEU A 126 33.53 -2.45 13.62
N LEU A 127 34.00 -3.69 13.55
CA LEU A 127 33.62 -4.62 12.49
C LEU A 127 32.14 -5.00 12.57
N ILE A 128 31.60 -5.18 13.77
CA ILE A 128 30.17 -5.45 13.98
C ILE A 128 29.33 -4.23 13.57
N PHE A 129 29.74 -3.01 13.96
CA PHE A 129 29.05 -1.78 13.54
C PHE A 129 29.13 -1.59 12.01
N ALA A 130 30.28 -1.84 11.39
CA ALA A 130 30.44 -1.77 9.94
C ALA A 130 29.57 -2.82 9.24
N PHE A 131 29.51 -4.05 9.79
CA PHE A 131 28.64 -5.12 9.26
C PHE A 131 27.16 -4.78 9.42
N ILE A 132 26.73 -4.25 10.57
CA ILE A 132 25.36 -3.79 10.80
C ILE A 132 25.04 -2.62 9.85
N GLY A 133 25.91 -1.64 9.75
CA GLY A 133 25.78 -0.51 8.81
C GLY A 133 25.66 -0.98 7.35
N TRP A 134 26.53 -1.91 6.94
CA TRP A 134 26.44 -2.53 5.60
C TRP A 134 25.15 -3.33 5.41
N ARG A 135 24.71 -4.09 6.42
CA ARG A 135 23.43 -4.83 6.38
C ARG A 135 22.24 -3.88 6.28
N VAL A 136 22.24 -2.79 7.06
CA VAL A 136 21.21 -1.75 7.00
C VAL A 136 21.24 -1.04 5.64
N TYR A 137 22.41 -0.68 5.15
CA TYR A 137 22.59 -0.10 3.81
C TYR A 137 22.08 -1.03 2.70
N VAL A 138 22.42 -2.30 2.74
CA VAL A 138 21.93 -3.32 1.79
C VAL A 138 20.43 -3.54 1.95
N SER A 139 19.87 -3.53 3.18
CA SER A 139 18.43 -3.69 3.39
C SER A 139 17.62 -2.43 3.01
N MET A 140 18.19 -1.24 3.13
CA MET A 140 17.59 0.01 2.66
C MET A 140 17.69 0.21 1.15
N GLY A 141 18.73 -0.35 0.51
CA GLY A 141 19.04 -0.11 -0.89
C GLY A 141 18.61 -1.20 -1.90
N VAL A 142 18.30 -2.41 -1.48
CA VAL A 142 18.28 -3.56 -2.42
C VAL A 142 16.98 -4.38 -2.40
N GLN A 143 16.07 -4.22 -1.46
CA GLN A 143 14.84 -5.05 -1.42
C GLN A 143 13.55 -4.25 -1.19
N GLY A 144 13.44 -3.09 -1.75
CA GLY A 144 12.14 -2.66 -2.26
C GLY A 144 11.97 -3.38 -3.59
N ASP A 145 11.52 -4.63 -3.56
CA ASP A 145 10.94 -5.22 -4.76
C ASP A 145 9.93 -4.19 -5.27
N ILE A 146 10.23 -3.63 -6.44
CA ILE A 146 9.25 -2.78 -7.12
C ILE A 146 8.07 -3.72 -7.22
N GLY A 147 6.95 -3.44 -6.56
CA GLY A 147 5.72 -4.19 -6.71
C GLY A 147 5.15 -4.10 -8.14
N ALA A 148 6.03 -3.95 -9.11
CA ALA A 148 5.77 -4.15 -10.52
C ALA A 148 5.55 -5.63 -10.70
N SER A 149 4.29 -6.02 -10.67
CA SER A 149 3.87 -7.35 -11.06
C SER A 149 4.29 -7.54 -12.51
N GLU A 150 5.42 -8.23 -12.69
CA GLU A 150 5.77 -8.78 -13.98
C GLU A 150 4.78 -9.91 -14.26
N THR A 151 3.78 -9.65 -15.09
CA THR A 151 2.89 -10.71 -15.54
C THR A 151 3.65 -11.51 -16.61
N GLY A 152 4.65 -12.28 -16.15
CA GLY A 152 5.24 -13.33 -16.94
C GLY A 152 4.23 -14.48 -17.06
N SER A 153 3.75 -14.73 -18.26
CA SER A 153 3.16 -15.98 -18.77
C SER A 153 1.99 -16.65 -18.04
N ALA A 154 1.20 -15.96 -17.20
CA ALA A 154 -0.04 -16.54 -16.68
C ALA A 154 -1.25 -15.78 -17.25
N GLN A 155 -1.98 -16.43 -18.12
CA GLN A 155 -3.19 -15.97 -18.83
C GLN A 155 -3.01 -14.61 -19.50
N THR A 156 -2.64 -14.61 -20.77
CA THR A 156 -2.60 -13.41 -21.60
C THR A 156 -4.02 -12.89 -21.79
N VAL A 157 -4.37 -11.85 -21.02
CA VAL A 157 -5.62 -11.10 -21.24
C VAL A 157 -5.49 -10.43 -22.60
N THR A 158 -6.48 -10.63 -23.45
CA THR A 158 -6.55 -10.07 -24.80
C THR A 158 -7.74 -9.12 -24.94
N PHE A 159 -7.86 -8.44 -26.05
CA PHE A 159 -9.04 -7.62 -26.33
C PHE A 159 -10.36 -8.42 -26.40
N GLY A 160 -10.31 -9.74 -26.55
CA GLY A 160 -11.47 -10.61 -26.44
C GLY A 160 -12.05 -10.72 -25.02
N ASP A 161 -11.27 -10.32 -23.98
CA ASP A 161 -11.69 -10.30 -22.57
C ASP A 161 -12.17 -8.92 -22.12
N VAL A 162 -12.04 -7.91 -23.00
CA VAL A 162 -12.47 -6.52 -22.75
C VAL A 162 -13.68 -6.23 -23.62
N ALA A 163 -14.76 -5.79 -22.97
CA ALA A 163 -16.03 -5.51 -23.64
C ALA A 163 -16.57 -4.13 -23.25
N GLY A 164 -17.40 -3.54 -24.10
CA GLY A 164 -18.12 -2.29 -23.84
C GLY A 164 -17.26 -1.02 -23.85
N VAL A 165 -16.08 -1.06 -24.47
CA VAL A 165 -15.14 0.07 -24.63
C VAL A 165 -14.52 0.06 -26.04
N ASP A 166 -15.34 -0.13 -27.04
CA ASP A 166 -14.88 -0.35 -28.43
C ASP A 166 -14.08 0.82 -28.98
N GLU A 167 -14.45 2.07 -28.69
CA GLU A 167 -13.73 3.26 -29.12
C GLU A 167 -12.33 3.33 -28.48
N ALA A 168 -12.25 3.16 -27.16
CA ALA A 168 -10.97 3.18 -26.47
C ALA A 168 -10.06 2.01 -26.91
N ARG A 169 -10.65 0.85 -27.21
CA ARG A 169 -9.92 -0.29 -27.78
C ARG A 169 -9.36 0.04 -29.16
N ALA A 170 -10.12 0.67 -30.03
CA ALA A 170 -9.69 1.05 -31.37
C ALA A 170 -8.52 2.05 -31.32
N GLU A 171 -8.58 3.05 -30.45
CA GLU A 171 -7.50 4.02 -30.27
C GLU A 171 -6.22 3.38 -29.70
N LEU A 172 -6.34 2.44 -28.77
CA LEU A 172 -5.19 1.69 -28.25
C LEU A 172 -4.59 0.72 -29.27
N ALA A 173 -5.40 0.19 -30.18
CA ALA A 173 -4.93 -0.71 -31.23
C ALA A 173 -3.85 -0.07 -32.11
N GLU A 174 -3.94 1.23 -32.42
CA GLU A 174 -2.89 1.96 -33.11
C GLU A 174 -1.55 1.94 -32.42
N THR A 175 -1.58 2.10 -31.06
CA THR A 175 -0.35 2.04 -30.25
C THR A 175 0.25 0.63 -30.21
N ILE A 176 -0.61 -0.39 -30.22
CA ILE A 176 -0.19 -1.79 -30.29
C ILE A 176 0.51 -2.06 -31.62
N GLU A 177 -0.04 -1.58 -32.70
CA GLU A 177 0.57 -1.75 -34.04
C GLU A 177 1.98 -1.13 -34.07
N PHE A 178 2.16 0.04 -33.45
CA PHE A 178 3.48 0.64 -33.30
C PHE A 178 4.44 -0.22 -32.47
N LEU A 179 3.99 -0.83 -31.37
CA LEU A 179 4.83 -1.72 -30.54
C LEU A 179 5.25 -2.98 -31.29
N ARG A 180 4.39 -3.47 -32.18
CA ARG A 180 4.67 -4.65 -33.03
C ARG A 180 5.64 -4.33 -34.16
N ASP A 181 5.46 -3.18 -34.84
CA ASP A 181 6.30 -2.77 -35.96
C ASP A 181 6.58 -1.25 -35.95
N PRO A 182 7.59 -0.81 -35.17
CA PRO A 182 8.00 0.59 -35.11
C PRO A 182 8.49 1.13 -36.48
N SER A 183 9.01 0.25 -37.33
CA SER A 183 9.61 0.65 -38.62
C SER A 183 8.59 1.16 -39.65
N LYS A 184 7.35 0.64 -39.56
CA LYS A 184 6.24 1.01 -40.46
C LYS A 184 5.91 2.50 -40.34
N PHE A 185 5.91 3.05 -39.14
CA PHE A 185 5.57 4.45 -38.87
C PHE A 185 6.72 5.41 -39.19
N GLY A 186 7.98 4.97 -39.03
CA GLY A 186 9.17 5.79 -39.29
C GLY A 186 9.35 6.17 -40.75
N ARG A 187 8.80 5.42 -41.71
CA ARG A 187 8.98 5.66 -43.16
C ARG A 187 8.42 6.99 -43.64
N LEU A 188 7.38 7.50 -43.00
CA LEU A 188 6.74 8.78 -43.35
C LEU A 188 7.08 9.91 -42.38
N GLY A 189 8.03 9.70 -41.48
CA GLY A 189 8.40 10.68 -40.42
C GLY A 189 7.38 10.77 -39.27
N GLY A 190 6.41 9.85 -39.19
CA GLY A 190 5.45 9.77 -38.10
C GLY A 190 6.15 9.38 -36.81
N ARG A 191 5.77 10.03 -35.70
CA ARG A 191 6.23 9.67 -34.37
C ARG A 191 5.09 8.98 -33.61
N SER A 192 5.39 7.87 -32.96
CA SER A 192 4.42 7.24 -32.06
C SER A 192 4.06 8.15 -30.90
N PRO A 193 2.83 8.12 -30.40
CA PRO A 193 2.50 8.69 -29.13
C PRO A 193 3.39 8.06 -28.05
N ARG A 194 4.00 8.91 -27.21
CA ARG A 194 4.98 8.48 -26.20
C ARG A 194 4.30 7.95 -24.97
N GLY A 195 3.17 8.54 -24.62
CA GLY A 195 2.37 8.15 -23.48
C GLY A 195 0.89 8.30 -23.72
N ILE A 196 0.12 7.40 -23.17
CA ILE A 196 -1.33 7.39 -23.24
C ILE A 196 -1.89 7.56 -21.85
N LEU A 197 -2.80 8.51 -21.70
CA LEU A 197 -3.57 8.71 -20.48
C LEU A 197 -4.97 8.12 -20.66
N LEU A 198 -5.31 7.10 -19.87
CA LEU A 198 -6.66 6.57 -19.77
C LEU A 198 -7.42 7.33 -18.68
N SER A 199 -8.40 8.12 -19.08
CA SER A 199 -9.26 8.88 -18.17
C SER A 199 -10.66 8.28 -18.11
N GLY A 200 -11.38 8.44 -16.99
CA GLY A 200 -12.77 8.02 -16.88
C GLY A 200 -13.17 7.52 -15.49
N PRO A 201 -14.46 7.23 -15.28
CA PRO A 201 -14.98 6.76 -14.00
C PRO A 201 -14.29 5.49 -13.45
N PRO A 202 -14.30 5.26 -12.13
CA PRO A 202 -13.77 4.02 -11.56
C PRO A 202 -14.57 2.80 -12.03
N GLY A 203 -13.91 1.65 -12.12
CA GLY A 203 -14.57 0.40 -12.50
C GLY A 203 -14.85 0.22 -13.99
N THR A 204 -14.46 1.16 -14.87
CA THR A 204 -14.66 1.08 -16.33
C THR A 204 -13.68 0.14 -17.05
N GLY A 205 -12.73 -0.48 -16.32
CA GLY A 205 -11.80 -1.46 -16.89
C GLY A 205 -10.50 -0.87 -17.48
N LYS A 206 -10.09 0.36 -17.12
CA LYS A 206 -8.86 1.01 -17.59
C LYS A 206 -7.62 0.13 -17.45
N THR A 207 -7.43 -0.44 -16.28
CA THR A 207 -6.30 -1.36 -15.98
C THR A 207 -6.38 -2.64 -16.82
N LEU A 208 -7.59 -3.18 -17.00
CA LEU A 208 -7.83 -4.36 -17.81
C LEU A 208 -7.54 -4.09 -19.30
N LEU A 209 -7.96 -2.93 -19.81
CA LEU A 209 -7.74 -2.48 -21.17
C LEU A 209 -6.24 -2.30 -21.48
N ALA A 210 -5.47 -1.69 -20.56
CA ALA A 210 -4.02 -1.55 -20.69
C ALA A 210 -3.30 -2.91 -20.69
N ARG A 211 -3.75 -3.84 -19.84
CA ARG A 211 -3.21 -5.21 -19.80
C ARG A 211 -3.54 -5.98 -21.08
N ALA A 212 -4.77 -5.84 -21.58
CA ALA A 212 -5.19 -6.45 -22.84
C ALA A 212 -4.39 -5.92 -24.02
N ALA A 213 -4.07 -4.64 -24.04
CA ALA A 213 -3.21 -4.03 -25.04
C ALA A 213 -1.81 -4.68 -25.07
N ALA A 214 -1.19 -4.87 -23.93
CA ALA A 214 0.11 -5.55 -23.84
C ALA A 214 0.03 -7.02 -24.24
N GLY A 215 -1.03 -7.74 -23.83
CA GLY A 215 -1.27 -9.13 -24.23
C GLY A 215 -1.50 -9.29 -25.72
N GLU A 216 -2.25 -8.36 -26.32
CA GLU A 216 -2.50 -8.34 -27.76
C GLU A 216 -1.20 -8.05 -28.54
N ALA A 217 -0.33 -7.18 -28.02
CA ALA A 217 0.99 -6.92 -28.57
C ALA A 217 1.99 -8.09 -28.35
N GLY A 218 1.72 -8.97 -27.40
CA GLY A 218 2.65 -10.04 -27.02
C GLY A 218 3.89 -9.54 -26.30
N VAL A 219 3.81 -8.39 -25.60
CA VAL A 219 4.94 -7.75 -24.92
C VAL A 219 4.80 -7.80 -23.39
N PRO A 220 5.91 -7.72 -22.63
CA PRO A 220 5.89 -7.64 -21.18
C PRO A 220 5.09 -6.44 -20.66
N PHE A 221 4.35 -6.64 -19.56
CA PHE A 221 3.52 -5.64 -18.92
C PHE A 221 4.00 -5.36 -17.48
N PHE A 222 4.42 -4.12 -17.22
CA PHE A 222 4.82 -3.64 -15.90
C PHE A 222 3.71 -2.78 -15.32
N SER A 223 3.05 -3.28 -14.28
CA SER A 223 1.99 -2.55 -13.58
C SER A 223 2.48 -1.99 -12.25
N VAL A 224 2.30 -0.70 -12.04
CA VAL A 224 2.61 0.01 -10.79
C VAL A 224 1.48 0.97 -10.46
N SER A 225 1.20 1.17 -9.16
CA SER A 225 0.29 2.24 -8.71
C SER A 225 1.09 3.53 -8.51
N GLY A 226 0.52 4.68 -8.86
CA GLY A 226 1.08 6.00 -8.53
C GLY A 226 1.36 6.17 -7.05
N SER A 227 0.50 5.63 -6.19
CA SER A 227 0.69 5.64 -4.74
C SER A 227 1.94 4.88 -4.28
N SER A 228 2.41 3.87 -5.04
CA SER A 228 3.61 3.10 -4.70
C SER A 228 4.91 3.91 -4.80
N PHE A 229 4.88 5.06 -5.46
CA PHE A 229 6.00 5.99 -5.53
C PHE A 229 6.03 7.00 -4.37
N GLN A 230 4.96 7.04 -3.55
CA GLN A 230 4.93 7.87 -2.35
C GLN A 230 5.66 7.13 -1.22
N GLU A 231 6.74 7.71 -0.73
CA GLU A 231 7.57 7.14 0.34
C GLU A 231 7.71 8.12 1.50
N LYS A 232 8.00 7.57 2.69
CA LYS A 232 8.26 8.39 3.88
C LYS A 232 9.63 9.08 3.85
N PHE A 233 10.55 8.60 2.99
CA PHE A 233 11.91 9.13 2.90
C PHE A 233 12.14 9.80 1.55
N ALA A 234 12.61 11.03 1.59
CA ALA A 234 12.85 11.85 0.41
C ALA A 234 13.76 11.16 -0.62
N GLY A 235 13.41 11.27 -1.90
CA GLY A 235 14.17 10.75 -3.03
C GLY A 235 14.01 9.28 -3.34
N LEU A 236 13.35 8.47 -2.50
CA LEU A 236 13.13 7.04 -2.80
C LEU A 236 12.12 6.85 -3.93
N GLY A 237 11.10 7.69 -4.01
CA GLY A 237 10.11 7.69 -5.09
C GLY A 237 10.78 7.91 -6.44
N ALA A 238 11.61 8.94 -6.57
CA ALA A 238 12.37 9.23 -7.77
C ALA A 238 13.33 8.08 -8.16
N ALA A 239 13.97 7.44 -7.17
CA ALA A 239 14.82 6.28 -7.43
C ALA A 239 14.03 5.06 -7.94
N ARG A 240 12.77 4.87 -7.49
CA ARG A 240 11.88 3.82 -8.02
C ARG A 240 11.49 4.08 -9.47
N VAL A 241 11.13 5.32 -9.80
CA VAL A 241 10.84 5.72 -11.19
C VAL A 241 12.03 5.35 -12.08
N ARG A 242 13.26 5.79 -11.74
CA ARG A 242 14.47 5.46 -12.53
C ARG A 242 14.68 3.96 -12.70
N ARG A 243 14.49 3.17 -11.63
CA ARG A 243 14.65 1.70 -11.69
C ARG A 243 13.59 1.04 -12.57
N LEU A 244 12.34 1.48 -12.52
CA LEU A 244 11.26 0.99 -13.37
C LEU A 244 11.59 1.19 -14.85
N PHE A 245 11.93 2.41 -15.22
CA PHE A 245 12.26 2.74 -16.61
C PHE A 245 13.56 2.06 -17.09
N ALA A 246 14.56 1.94 -16.22
CA ALA A 246 15.79 1.19 -16.54
C ALA A 246 15.52 -0.30 -16.77
N ARG A 247 14.58 -0.91 -16.02
CA ARG A 247 14.16 -2.30 -16.23
C ARG A 247 13.36 -2.47 -17.52
N ALA A 248 12.42 -1.55 -17.79
CA ALA A 248 11.63 -1.55 -19.02
C ALA A 248 12.51 -1.42 -20.27
N ARG A 249 13.53 -0.53 -20.24
CA ARG A 249 14.51 -0.40 -21.34
C ARG A 249 15.25 -1.71 -21.66
N LYS A 250 15.54 -2.52 -20.63
CA LYS A 250 16.21 -3.80 -20.83
C LYS A 250 15.33 -4.89 -21.44
N LEU A 251 14.00 -4.75 -21.27
CA LEU A 251 13.00 -5.73 -21.71
C LEU A 251 12.13 -5.20 -22.86
N SER A 252 12.59 -4.15 -23.53
CA SER A 252 11.92 -3.60 -24.73
C SER A 252 11.83 -4.65 -25.86
N PRO A 253 10.67 -4.77 -26.57
CA PRO A 253 9.46 -3.95 -26.44
C PRO A 253 8.62 -4.33 -25.20
N CYS A 254 8.03 -3.33 -24.50
CA CYS A 254 7.20 -3.56 -23.32
C CYS A 254 6.22 -2.41 -23.08
N VAL A 255 5.24 -2.65 -22.19
CA VAL A 255 4.29 -1.63 -21.71
C VAL A 255 4.54 -1.35 -20.23
N ILE A 256 4.68 -0.08 -19.86
CA ILE A 256 4.62 0.39 -18.48
C ILE A 256 3.22 0.94 -18.23
N PHE A 257 2.54 0.41 -17.22
CA PHE A 257 1.25 0.92 -16.78
C PHE A 257 1.36 1.54 -15.40
N ILE A 258 0.91 2.80 -15.29
CA ILE A 258 0.89 3.56 -14.04
C ILE A 258 -0.56 3.81 -13.66
N ASP A 259 -1.08 3.06 -12.69
CA ASP A 259 -2.45 3.23 -12.20
C ASP A 259 -2.52 4.39 -11.22
N GLU A 260 -3.65 5.09 -11.17
CA GLU A 260 -3.88 6.22 -10.25
C GLU A 260 -2.76 7.26 -10.29
N ILE A 261 -2.40 7.76 -11.50
CA ILE A 261 -1.31 8.73 -11.66
C ILE A 261 -1.58 10.06 -10.94
N ASP A 262 -2.84 10.36 -10.63
CA ASP A 262 -3.26 11.52 -9.85
C ASP A 262 -2.70 11.51 -8.41
N ALA A 263 -2.29 10.34 -7.90
CA ALA A 263 -1.55 10.26 -6.64
C ALA A 263 -0.20 10.99 -6.70
N LEU A 264 0.47 11.03 -7.87
CA LEU A 264 1.74 11.69 -8.10
C LEU A 264 1.61 13.06 -8.75
N GLY A 265 0.67 13.16 -9.69
CA GLY A 265 0.56 14.26 -10.63
C GLY A 265 -0.45 15.34 -10.24
N ARG A 266 -0.71 15.55 -8.95
CA ARG A 266 -1.68 16.55 -8.49
C ARG A 266 -1.16 17.97 -8.72
N ARG A 267 -2.05 18.90 -9.16
CA ARG A 267 -1.73 20.34 -9.28
C ARG A 267 -1.14 20.88 -7.98
N ARG A 268 -0.08 21.65 -8.10
CA ARG A 268 0.62 22.29 -6.96
C ARG A 268 -0.34 23.18 -6.18
N GLY A 269 -0.62 22.79 -4.93
CA GLY A 269 -1.34 23.65 -3.98
C GLY A 269 -0.35 24.63 -3.32
N ARG A 270 -0.87 25.77 -2.82
CA ARG A 270 -0.08 26.79 -2.09
C ARG A 270 0.40 26.36 -0.69
N GLY A 271 0.50 25.07 -0.39
CA GLY A 271 0.92 24.56 0.91
C GLY A 271 2.38 24.12 0.90
N SER A 272 3.15 24.58 1.88
CA SER A 272 4.61 24.36 2.02
C SER A 272 4.97 23.11 2.85
N ASP A 273 4.24 21.98 2.71
CA ASP A 273 4.54 20.79 3.47
C ASP A 273 5.66 19.96 2.83
N SER A 274 6.56 19.42 3.66
CA SER A 274 7.70 18.59 3.22
C SER A 274 7.28 17.36 2.39
N ALA A 275 6.06 16.84 2.59
CA ALA A 275 5.48 15.76 1.80
C ALA A 275 5.22 16.17 0.33
N SER A 276 4.91 17.44 0.06
CA SER A 276 4.71 17.96 -1.29
C SER A 276 6.01 18.05 -2.09
N ALA A 277 7.14 18.34 -1.43
CA ALA A 277 8.44 18.43 -2.08
C ALA A 277 8.94 17.08 -2.63
N ASP A 278 8.68 15.97 -1.93
CA ASP A 278 9.06 14.63 -2.40
C ASP A 278 8.19 14.16 -3.57
N GLN A 279 6.89 14.49 -3.53
CA GLN A 279 5.98 14.23 -4.66
C GLN A 279 6.42 15.01 -5.90
N ASP A 280 6.75 16.30 -5.76
CA ASP A 280 7.27 17.13 -6.86
C ASP A 280 8.57 16.57 -7.43
N GLN A 281 9.48 16.08 -6.58
CA GLN A 281 10.73 15.45 -7.02
C GLN A 281 10.46 14.16 -7.81
N THR A 282 9.54 13.35 -7.34
CA THR A 282 9.15 12.09 -8.00
C THR A 282 8.45 12.35 -9.32
N LEU A 283 7.53 13.31 -9.37
CA LEU A 283 6.88 13.76 -10.60
C LEU A 283 7.91 14.29 -11.61
N ASN A 284 8.81 15.17 -11.18
CA ASN A 284 9.86 15.69 -12.05
C ASN A 284 10.75 14.57 -12.62
N GLN A 285 11.07 13.55 -11.80
CA GLN A 285 11.82 12.39 -12.30
C GLN A 285 11.03 11.60 -13.34
N LEU A 286 9.71 11.41 -13.15
CA LEU A 286 8.86 10.77 -14.15
C LEU A 286 8.87 11.55 -15.48
N LEU A 287 8.73 12.88 -15.39
CA LEU A 287 8.77 13.75 -16.57
C LEU A 287 10.13 13.67 -17.30
N ILE A 288 11.24 13.62 -16.57
CA ILE A 288 12.60 13.45 -17.14
C ILE A 288 12.72 12.09 -17.82
N GLU A 289 12.25 11.01 -17.20
CA GLU A 289 12.27 9.69 -17.83
C GLU A 289 11.41 9.64 -19.10
N MET A 290 10.28 10.33 -19.12
CA MET A 290 9.43 10.45 -20.31
C MET A 290 10.03 11.37 -21.40
N ASP A 291 10.67 12.46 -21.03
CA ASP A 291 11.34 13.37 -22.00
C ASP A 291 12.58 12.72 -22.63
N GLY A 292 13.27 11.83 -21.90
CA GLY A 292 14.42 11.06 -22.39
C GLY A 292 14.08 9.93 -23.38
N PHE A 293 12.90 9.90 -23.92
CA PHE A 293 12.34 8.84 -24.78
C PHE A 293 13.00 8.63 -26.16
N GLU A 294 13.91 9.48 -26.59
CA GLU A 294 14.66 9.22 -27.83
C GLU A 294 15.49 7.92 -27.77
N GLN A 295 15.78 7.44 -26.55
CA GLN A 295 16.46 6.17 -26.28
C GLN A 295 15.51 5.00 -25.97
N LEU A 296 14.19 5.22 -26.01
CA LEU A 296 13.17 4.22 -25.63
C LEU A 296 12.39 3.69 -26.82
N SER A 297 13.08 3.31 -27.91
CA SER A 297 12.45 2.54 -28.98
C SER A 297 11.80 1.27 -28.41
N GLY A 298 10.47 1.16 -28.50
CA GLY A 298 9.74 -0.04 -28.09
C GLY A 298 9.14 -0.03 -26.67
N VAL A 299 9.20 1.07 -25.89
CA VAL A 299 8.49 1.18 -24.60
C VAL A 299 7.28 2.09 -24.74
N ALA A 300 6.07 1.61 -24.45
CA ALA A 300 4.87 2.45 -24.32
C ALA A 300 4.58 2.69 -22.84
N VAL A 301 4.24 3.92 -22.49
CA VAL A 301 3.78 4.27 -21.15
C VAL A 301 2.28 4.55 -21.20
N ILE A 302 1.51 3.81 -20.42
CA ILE A 302 0.08 4.02 -20.27
C ILE A 302 -0.17 4.42 -18.83
N ALA A 303 -0.86 5.52 -18.59
CA ALA A 303 -1.29 5.90 -17.25
C ALA A 303 -2.82 5.88 -17.16
N SER A 304 -3.35 5.69 -15.95
CA SER A 304 -4.79 5.79 -15.69
C SER A 304 -5.07 6.83 -14.61
N THR A 305 -6.21 7.51 -14.73
CA THR A 305 -6.74 8.38 -13.69
C THR A 305 -8.27 8.37 -13.68
N ASN A 306 -8.85 8.57 -12.51
CA ASN A 306 -10.28 8.82 -12.34
C ASN A 306 -10.59 10.33 -12.29
N ARG A 307 -9.55 11.17 -12.21
CA ARG A 307 -9.68 12.61 -12.01
C ARG A 307 -8.71 13.40 -12.89
N PRO A 308 -8.98 13.49 -14.21
CA PRO A 308 -8.11 14.24 -15.12
C PRO A 308 -8.07 15.74 -14.77
N ASP A 309 -9.10 16.27 -14.10
CA ASP A 309 -9.25 17.68 -13.69
C ASP A 309 -8.17 18.17 -12.71
N ILE A 310 -7.61 17.26 -11.89
CA ILE A 310 -6.61 17.61 -10.87
C ILE A 310 -5.16 17.39 -11.31
N LEU A 311 -4.94 16.79 -12.50
CA LEU A 311 -3.60 16.50 -12.97
C LEU A 311 -2.80 17.78 -13.27
N ASP A 312 -1.49 17.70 -13.02
CA ASP A 312 -0.55 18.77 -13.42
C ASP A 312 -0.50 18.84 -14.96
N PRO A 313 -0.76 20.01 -15.57
CA PRO A 313 -0.68 20.18 -17.01
C PRO A 313 0.67 19.80 -17.64
N ALA A 314 1.73 19.73 -16.83
CA ALA A 314 3.02 19.26 -17.30
C ALA A 314 3.00 17.80 -17.77
N LEU A 315 2.10 16.96 -17.21
CA LEU A 315 1.96 15.56 -17.64
C LEU A 315 1.36 15.40 -19.03
N THR A 316 0.42 16.28 -19.41
CA THR A 316 -0.33 16.20 -20.68
C THR A 316 0.31 17.03 -21.79
N ARG A 317 1.52 17.58 -21.59
CA ARG A 317 2.24 18.30 -22.64
C ARG A 317 2.71 17.35 -23.75
N PRO A 318 2.77 17.83 -25.01
CA PRO A 318 3.31 17.04 -26.13
C PRO A 318 4.68 16.44 -25.80
N GLY A 319 4.84 15.16 -26.11
CA GLY A 319 6.05 14.40 -25.81
C GLY A 319 6.01 13.61 -24.50
N ARG A 320 4.91 13.68 -23.74
CA ARG A 320 4.66 12.95 -22.49
C ARG A 320 3.39 12.11 -22.64
N PHE A 321 2.32 12.39 -21.88
CA PHE A 321 0.99 11.80 -22.15
C PHE A 321 0.27 12.66 -23.19
N ASP A 322 0.67 12.49 -24.43
CA ASP A 322 0.22 13.31 -25.56
C ASP A 322 -1.08 12.78 -26.20
N ARG A 323 -1.52 11.59 -25.81
CA ARG A 323 -2.82 11.04 -26.20
C ARG A 323 -3.65 10.75 -24.95
N GLU A 324 -4.83 11.36 -24.87
CA GLU A 324 -5.82 11.07 -23.83
C GLU A 324 -6.97 10.26 -24.44
N ILE A 325 -7.25 9.10 -23.82
CA ILE A 325 -8.34 8.21 -24.21
C ILE A 325 -9.34 8.16 -23.07
N THR A 326 -10.56 8.60 -23.32
CA THR A 326 -11.62 8.57 -22.33
C THR A 326 -12.35 7.23 -22.35
N VAL A 327 -12.30 6.52 -21.23
CA VAL A 327 -13.02 5.25 -21.00
C VAL A 327 -14.31 5.52 -20.25
N ASN A 328 -15.38 5.75 -20.97
CA ASN A 328 -16.71 6.06 -20.44
C ASN A 328 -17.38 4.81 -19.83
N LEU A 329 -18.48 5.04 -19.10
CA LEU A 329 -19.40 3.96 -18.73
C LEU A 329 -20.00 3.35 -20.01
N ALA A 330 -20.16 2.03 -20.01
CA ALA A 330 -20.69 1.31 -21.14
C ALA A 330 -22.18 1.65 -21.39
N ASP A 331 -22.55 1.79 -22.65
CA ASP A 331 -23.94 1.86 -23.08
C ASP A 331 -24.66 0.51 -22.87
N MET A 332 -25.92 0.42 -23.14
CA MET A 332 -26.71 -0.80 -22.93
C MET A 332 -26.10 -2.01 -23.68
N ARG A 333 -25.60 -1.82 -24.91
CA ARG A 333 -24.98 -2.91 -25.68
C ARG A 333 -23.64 -3.32 -25.08
N GLY A 334 -22.85 -2.35 -24.67
CA GLY A 334 -21.58 -2.57 -23.98
C GLY A 334 -21.77 -3.28 -22.64
N ARG A 335 -22.82 -2.91 -21.85
CA ARG A 335 -23.14 -3.62 -20.61
C ARG A 335 -23.55 -5.09 -20.85
N GLU A 336 -24.31 -5.34 -21.90
CA GLU A 336 -24.64 -6.71 -22.29
C GLU A 336 -23.38 -7.52 -22.67
N GLN A 337 -22.46 -6.93 -23.43
CA GLN A 337 -21.19 -7.58 -23.78
C GLN A 337 -20.35 -7.86 -22.52
N ILE A 338 -20.26 -6.91 -21.58
CA ILE A 338 -19.56 -7.08 -20.29
C ILE A 338 -20.18 -8.22 -19.50
N LEU A 339 -21.51 -8.24 -19.38
CA LEU A 339 -22.23 -9.32 -18.72
C LEU A 339 -21.93 -10.68 -19.34
N ARG A 340 -21.89 -10.79 -20.68
CA ARG A 340 -21.52 -12.03 -21.38
C ARG A 340 -20.09 -12.50 -21.02
N VAL A 341 -19.14 -11.58 -20.91
CA VAL A 341 -17.77 -11.93 -20.51
C VAL A 341 -17.74 -12.50 -19.10
N HIS A 342 -18.39 -11.83 -18.13
CA HIS A 342 -18.41 -12.27 -16.74
C HIS A 342 -19.26 -13.54 -16.54
N ALA A 343 -20.31 -13.73 -17.33
CA ALA A 343 -21.18 -14.89 -17.29
C ALA A 343 -20.51 -16.21 -17.73
N ARG A 344 -19.42 -16.15 -18.51
CA ARG A 344 -18.70 -17.36 -18.99
C ARG A 344 -18.28 -18.32 -17.87
N LYS A 345 -18.10 -17.82 -16.65
CA LYS A 345 -17.62 -18.59 -15.48
C LYS A 345 -18.74 -18.96 -14.50
N LEU A 346 -19.98 -18.65 -14.85
CA LEU A 346 -21.15 -18.82 -13.98
C LEU A 346 -22.15 -19.76 -14.62
N THR A 347 -22.86 -20.52 -13.81
CA THR A 347 -23.97 -21.35 -14.25
C THR A 347 -25.24 -20.52 -14.22
N LEU A 348 -25.75 -20.17 -15.39
CA LEU A 348 -26.98 -19.40 -15.55
C LEU A 348 -28.14 -20.37 -15.88
N GLU A 349 -29.33 -19.99 -15.47
CA GLU A 349 -30.59 -20.67 -15.85
C GLU A 349 -30.81 -20.52 -17.37
N ASP A 350 -31.27 -21.58 -18.00
CA ASP A 350 -31.58 -21.58 -19.43
C ASP A 350 -32.61 -20.49 -19.76
N GLY A 351 -32.26 -19.61 -20.70
CA GLY A 351 -33.12 -18.50 -21.12
C GLY A 351 -32.99 -17.22 -20.30
N LEU A 352 -32.06 -17.12 -19.35
CA LEU A 352 -31.77 -15.84 -18.67
C LEU A 352 -31.26 -14.80 -19.67
N ASP A 353 -32.08 -13.77 -19.92
CA ASP A 353 -31.78 -12.70 -20.87
C ASP A 353 -30.78 -11.65 -20.26
N LEU A 354 -29.54 -11.70 -20.71
CA LEU A 354 -28.53 -10.72 -20.30
C LEU A 354 -28.85 -9.30 -20.80
N SER A 355 -29.60 -9.15 -21.89
CA SER A 355 -30.04 -7.84 -22.38
C SER A 355 -31.03 -7.19 -21.41
N TRP A 356 -31.89 -8.01 -20.77
CA TRP A 356 -32.77 -7.54 -19.70
C TRP A 356 -31.97 -7.02 -18.49
N ILE A 357 -30.90 -7.73 -18.10
CA ILE A 357 -30.00 -7.26 -17.02
C ILE A 357 -29.34 -5.94 -17.41
N ALA A 358 -28.83 -5.84 -18.64
CA ALA A 358 -28.19 -4.62 -19.15
C ALA A 358 -29.15 -3.43 -19.19
N ARG A 359 -30.41 -3.61 -19.56
CA ARG A 359 -31.46 -2.59 -19.48
C ARG A 359 -31.72 -2.14 -18.03
N GLY A 360 -31.73 -3.09 -17.09
CA GLY A 360 -31.99 -2.84 -15.68
C GLY A 360 -30.83 -2.23 -14.88
N THR A 361 -29.68 -1.94 -15.53
CA THR A 361 -28.44 -1.46 -14.88
C THR A 361 -27.86 -0.22 -15.55
N PRO A 362 -28.68 0.85 -15.80
CA PRO A 362 -28.13 2.09 -16.35
C PRO A 362 -27.08 2.70 -15.42
N GLY A 363 -25.97 3.17 -15.99
CA GLY A 363 -24.90 3.79 -15.21
C GLY A 363 -23.98 2.84 -14.43
N PHE A 364 -24.16 1.53 -14.52
CA PHE A 364 -23.26 0.56 -13.93
C PHE A 364 -21.95 0.50 -14.71
N SER A 365 -20.85 0.49 -13.97
CA SER A 365 -19.52 0.20 -14.51
C SER A 365 -19.34 -1.30 -14.75
N GLY A 366 -18.25 -1.67 -15.43
CA GLY A 366 -17.91 -3.09 -15.59
C GLY A 366 -17.70 -3.83 -14.27
N ALA A 367 -17.14 -3.13 -13.26
CA ALA A 367 -16.97 -3.68 -11.92
C ALA A 367 -18.31 -3.88 -11.20
N ASP A 368 -19.27 -2.96 -11.37
CA ASP A 368 -20.60 -3.08 -10.77
C ASP A 368 -21.37 -4.25 -11.39
N LEU A 369 -21.25 -4.45 -12.70
CA LEU A 369 -21.87 -5.59 -13.40
C LEU A 369 -21.27 -6.94 -12.97
N ALA A 370 -19.95 -6.98 -12.80
CA ALA A 370 -19.28 -8.17 -12.27
C ALA A 370 -19.73 -8.47 -10.84
N ASN A 371 -19.83 -7.42 -10.00
CA ASN A 371 -20.33 -7.55 -8.63
C ASN A 371 -21.80 -8.00 -8.59
N LEU A 372 -22.64 -7.47 -9.49
CA LEU A 372 -24.05 -7.90 -9.60
C LEU A 372 -24.18 -9.39 -9.86
N LEU A 373 -23.43 -9.92 -10.82
CA LEU A 373 -23.45 -11.35 -11.13
C LEU A 373 -22.90 -12.20 -9.98
N ASN A 374 -21.86 -11.72 -9.30
CA ASN A 374 -21.30 -12.39 -8.12
C ASN A 374 -22.31 -12.41 -6.95
N GLU A 375 -22.99 -11.30 -6.67
CA GLU A 375 -24.03 -11.22 -5.65
C GLU A 375 -25.23 -12.12 -6.01
N ALA A 376 -25.61 -12.18 -7.29
CA ALA A 376 -26.65 -13.08 -7.75
C ALA A 376 -26.27 -14.56 -7.56
N ALA A 377 -24.99 -14.91 -7.78
CA ALA A 377 -24.49 -16.25 -7.51
C ALA A 377 -24.54 -16.59 -6.02
N ILE A 378 -24.19 -15.64 -5.14
CA ILE A 378 -24.27 -15.81 -3.68
C ILE A 378 -25.72 -16.03 -3.25
N VAL A 379 -26.67 -15.26 -3.80
CA VAL A 379 -28.11 -15.43 -3.50
C VAL A 379 -28.58 -16.80 -3.98
N ALA A 380 -28.26 -17.22 -5.20
CA ALA A 380 -28.63 -18.53 -5.74
C ALA A 380 -28.06 -19.66 -4.88
N THR A 381 -26.84 -19.56 -4.41
CA THR A 381 -26.21 -20.53 -3.51
C THR A 381 -26.95 -20.62 -2.16
N ARG A 382 -27.38 -19.47 -1.61
CA ARG A 382 -28.16 -19.45 -0.35
C ARG A 382 -29.55 -20.06 -0.49
N ASP A 383 -30.11 -19.97 -1.69
CA ASP A 383 -31.42 -20.55 -2.04
C ASP A 383 -31.31 -22.01 -2.49
N ASP A 384 -30.12 -22.65 -2.34
CA ASP A 384 -29.82 -24.02 -2.80
C ASP A 384 -30.17 -24.23 -4.28
N SER A 385 -30.07 -23.21 -5.12
CA SER A 385 -30.34 -23.25 -6.55
C SER A 385 -29.14 -23.75 -7.33
N GLU A 386 -29.35 -24.60 -8.34
CA GLU A 386 -28.29 -25.12 -9.22
C GLU A 386 -27.81 -24.10 -10.25
N ALA A 387 -28.59 -23.04 -10.53
CA ALA A 387 -28.27 -22.01 -11.49
C ALA A 387 -28.78 -20.62 -11.06
N ILE A 388 -28.16 -19.60 -11.61
CA ILE A 388 -28.53 -18.20 -11.37
C ILE A 388 -29.73 -17.85 -12.26
N GLY A 389 -30.88 -17.63 -11.67
CA GLY A 389 -32.09 -17.21 -12.37
C GLY A 389 -32.41 -15.74 -12.18
N ARG A 390 -33.46 -15.30 -12.86
CA ARG A 390 -33.89 -13.88 -12.87
C ARG A 390 -34.15 -13.34 -11.47
N ARG A 391 -34.81 -14.09 -10.58
CA ARG A 391 -35.10 -13.70 -9.20
C ARG A 391 -33.83 -13.38 -8.40
N HIS A 392 -32.73 -14.13 -8.63
CA HIS A 392 -31.47 -13.96 -7.93
C HIS A 392 -30.79 -12.65 -8.37
N VAL A 393 -30.84 -12.34 -9.68
CA VAL A 393 -30.32 -11.10 -10.25
C VAL A 393 -31.13 -9.89 -9.75
N GLU A 394 -32.46 -9.99 -9.70
CA GLU A 394 -33.31 -8.91 -9.15
C GLU A 394 -32.98 -8.63 -7.69
N HIS A 395 -32.87 -9.69 -6.86
CA HIS A 395 -32.50 -9.54 -5.45
C HIS A 395 -31.11 -8.92 -5.27
N ALA A 396 -30.13 -9.37 -6.05
CA ALA A 396 -28.78 -8.82 -6.02
C ALA A 396 -28.75 -7.32 -6.44
N ARG A 397 -29.49 -6.98 -7.51
CA ARG A 397 -29.61 -5.59 -7.97
C ARG A 397 -30.24 -4.68 -6.90
N ASP A 398 -31.33 -5.15 -6.29
CA ASP A 398 -32.00 -4.43 -5.21
C ASP A 398 -31.05 -4.20 -4.03
N LYS A 399 -30.28 -5.22 -3.65
CA LYS A 399 -29.27 -5.12 -2.60
C LYS A 399 -28.18 -4.09 -2.93
N ILE A 400 -27.71 -4.03 -4.17
CA ILE A 400 -26.68 -3.09 -4.60
C ILE A 400 -27.22 -1.64 -4.67
N LEU A 401 -28.41 -1.46 -5.22
CA LEU A 401 -28.98 -0.11 -5.42
C LEU A 401 -29.58 0.48 -4.15
N MET A 402 -30.23 -0.34 -3.34
CA MET A 402 -31.05 0.11 -2.20
C MET A 402 -30.45 -0.31 -0.84
N GLY A 403 -29.48 -1.20 -0.83
CA GLY A 403 -28.92 -1.78 0.39
C GLY A 403 -29.65 -3.04 0.87
N VAL A 404 -29.19 -3.56 1.99
CA VAL A 404 -29.74 -4.78 2.60
C VAL A 404 -31.12 -4.52 3.20
N GLU A 405 -32.03 -5.45 3.04
CA GLU A 405 -33.35 -5.42 3.66
C GLU A 405 -33.26 -5.51 5.17
N ARG A 406 -33.99 -4.64 5.87
CA ARG A 406 -33.94 -4.49 7.32
C ARG A 406 -35.08 -5.29 7.99
N HIS A 407 -34.96 -6.60 8.01
CA HIS A 407 -36.00 -7.49 8.59
C HIS A 407 -36.34 -7.24 10.07
N GLY A 408 -35.42 -6.63 10.83
CA GLY A 408 -35.63 -6.30 12.24
C GLY A 408 -36.25 -4.93 12.50
N PHE A 409 -36.51 -4.13 11.44
CA PHE A 409 -37.14 -2.83 11.56
C PHE A 409 -38.65 -2.95 11.36
N MET A 410 -39.39 -2.86 12.47
CA MET A 410 -40.85 -2.89 12.42
C MET A 410 -41.37 -1.45 12.34
N MET A 411 -41.89 -1.07 11.19
CA MET A 411 -42.70 0.15 11.06
C MET A 411 -44.05 -0.10 11.72
N ASP A 412 -44.57 0.90 12.44
CA ASP A 412 -45.93 0.87 12.87
C ASP A 412 -46.91 1.04 11.66
N GLU A 413 -48.18 0.88 11.91
CA GLU A 413 -49.18 0.85 10.83
C GLU A 413 -49.33 2.26 10.18
N ASP A 414 -49.19 3.30 10.98
CA ASP A 414 -49.26 4.68 10.51
C ASP A 414 -48.03 5.05 9.68
N GLU A 415 -46.83 4.68 10.13
CA GLU A 415 -45.58 4.87 9.37
C GLU A 415 -45.61 4.11 8.04
N ARG A 416 -46.11 2.88 8.06
CA ARG A 416 -46.25 2.04 6.86
C ARG A 416 -47.25 2.66 5.88
N TYR A 417 -48.37 3.17 6.38
CA TYR A 417 -49.36 3.83 5.56
C TYR A 417 -48.84 5.13 4.98
N ALA A 418 -48.17 5.96 5.79
CA ALA A 418 -47.54 7.18 5.32
C ALA A 418 -46.49 6.92 4.24
N THR A 419 -45.65 5.92 4.43
CA THR A 419 -44.66 5.50 3.42
C THR A 419 -45.36 5.04 2.14
N ALA A 420 -46.43 4.26 2.24
CA ALA A 420 -47.16 3.80 1.07
C ALA A 420 -47.81 4.95 0.28
N VAL A 421 -48.37 5.95 0.98
CA VAL A 421 -48.93 7.18 0.37
C VAL A 421 -47.84 7.96 -0.34
N HIS A 422 -46.66 8.11 0.29
CA HIS A 422 -45.51 8.82 -0.29
C HIS A 422 -45.04 8.13 -1.60
N GLU A 423 -44.81 6.83 -1.57
CA GLU A 423 -44.37 6.06 -2.76
C GLU A 423 -45.48 6.07 -3.85
N ALA A 424 -46.73 5.95 -3.45
CA ALA A 424 -47.85 6.05 -4.40
C ALA A 424 -47.92 7.44 -5.09
N GLY A 425 -47.52 8.50 -4.40
CA GLY A 425 -47.41 9.85 -4.97
C GLY A 425 -46.39 9.90 -6.11
N HIS A 426 -45.20 9.29 -5.93
CA HIS A 426 -44.20 9.19 -6.99
C HIS A 426 -44.74 8.40 -8.20
N VAL A 427 -45.45 7.29 -7.94
CA VAL A 427 -46.05 6.47 -8.99
C VAL A 427 -47.14 7.24 -9.74
N ALA A 428 -48.04 7.90 -9.04
CA ALA A 428 -49.15 8.64 -9.66
C ALA A 428 -48.62 9.73 -10.61
N VAL A 429 -47.62 10.51 -10.16
CA VAL A 429 -46.96 11.50 -11.01
C VAL A 429 -46.18 10.86 -12.14
N GLY A 430 -45.42 9.81 -11.85
CA GLY A 430 -44.61 9.08 -12.86
C GLY A 430 -45.45 8.49 -14.00
N LEU A 431 -46.70 8.07 -13.70
CA LEU A 431 -47.64 7.57 -14.72
C LEU A 431 -48.35 8.74 -15.47
N ALA A 432 -48.43 9.92 -14.88
CA ALA A 432 -49.09 11.09 -15.50
C ALA A 432 -48.15 11.87 -16.43
N VAL A 433 -46.84 11.89 -16.17
CA VAL A 433 -45.86 12.62 -16.99
C VAL A 433 -45.59 11.91 -18.31
N LYS A 434 -45.27 12.69 -19.35
CA LYS A 434 -45.11 12.15 -20.71
C LYS A 434 -43.68 11.70 -21.06
N HIS A 435 -42.69 12.38 -20.50
CA HIS A 435 -41.28 12.22 -20.88
C HIS A 435 -40.49 11.48 -19.79
N GLY A 436 -41.14 11.17 -18.65
CA GLY A 436 -40.52 10.39 -17.56
C GLY A 436 -40.15 8.98 -17.97
N ASP A 437 -39.28 8.35 -17.19
CA ASP A 437 -38.94 6.95 -17.36
C ASP A 437 -40.04 6.06 -16.77
N PRO A 438 -40.34 4.90 -17.36
CA PRO A 438 -41.39 4.00 -16.86
C PRO A 438 -41.07 3.49 -15.47
N ILE A 439 -42.11 3.41 -14.62
CA ILE A 439 -41.99 2.82 -13.28
C ILE A 439 -41.71 1.33 -13.39
N HIS A 440 -40.62 0.91 -12.77
CA HIS A 440 -40.20 -0.47 -12.77
C HIS A 440 -40.64 -1.22 -11.51
N LYS A 441 -40.46 -0.60 -10.36
CA LYS A 441 -40.72 -1.23 -9.05
C LYS A 441 -41.09 -0.19 -8.00
N VAL A 442 -42.01 -0.59 -7.13
CA VAL A 442 -42.37 0.18 -5.91
C VAL A 442 -42.27 -0.77 -4.73
N SER A 443 -41.72 -0.34 -3.63
CA SER A 443 -41.59 -1.12 -2.41
C SER A 443 -41.68 -0.21 -1.18
N ILE A 444 -42.35 -0.69 -0.15
CA ILE A 444 -42.40 -0.09 1.18
C ILE A 444 -41.60 -0.91 2.20
N LEU A 445 -40.73 -1.81 1.71
CA LEU A 445 -39.82 -2.57 2.57
C LEU A 445 -38.62 -1.70 2.91
N PRO A 446 -38.31 -1.52 4.22
CA PRO A 446 -37.18 -0.72 4.63
C PRO A 446 -35.86 -1.32 4.15
N ARG A 447 -35.06 -0.51 3.43
CA ARG A 447 -33.74 -0.89 2.93
C ARG A 447 -32.73 0.22 3.17
N GLY A 448 -31.58 -0.10 3.75
CA GLY A 448 -30.56 0.91 4.04
C GLY A 448 -31.11 2.05 4.90
N ARG A 449 -31.21 3.25 4.33
CA ARG A 449 -31.78 4.45 4.97
C ARG A 449 -33.20 4.78 4.51
N ALA A 450 -33.67 4.12 3.44
CA ALA A 450 -34.98 4.39 2.88
C ALA A 450 -36.06 3.48 3.53
N LEU A 451 -37.23 4.02 3.80
CA LEU A 451 -38.39 3.27 4.29
C LEU A 451 -39.20 2.68 3.13
N GLY A 452 -39.18 3.37 1.98
CA GLY A 452 -39.77 2.92 0.72
C GLY A 452 -38.89 3.31 -0.45
N VAL A 453 -39.22 2.87 -1.64
CA VAL A 453 -38.54 3.21 -2.89
C VAL A 453 -39.45 3.06 -4.09
N THR A 454 -39.47 4.07 -4.94
CA THR A 454 -40.06 4.01 -6.29
C THR A 454 -38.95 4.10 -7.30
N GLN A 455 -38.75 3.02 -8.07
CA GLN A 455 -37.72 2.92 -9.08
C GLN A 455 -38.31 3.07 -10.48
N ALA A 456 -37.84 4.07 -11.22
CA ALA A 456 -38.04 4.20 -12.65
C ALA A 456 -36.78 3.73 -13.39
N LEU A 457 -36.94 3.02 -14.50
CA LEU A 457 -35.85 2.54 -15.35
C LEU A 457 -36.04 3.04 -16.77
N PRO A 458 -35.01 3.68 -17.37
CA PRO A 458 -35.07 4.11 -18.74
C PRO A 458 -35.12 2.92 -19.71
N GLU A 459 -35.95 2.97 -20.73
CA GLU A 459 -35.98 1.95 -21.79
C GLU A 459 -34.70 1.91 -22.63
N ARG A 460 -33.99 3.04 -22.69
CA ARG A 460 -32.72 3.22 -23.41
C ARG A 460 -31.84 4.23 -22.71
N ASP A 461 -30.53 4.12 -22.91
CA ASP A 461 -29.60 5.15 -22.42
C ASP A 461 -29.87 6.48 -23.12
N ARG A 462 -30.04 7.55 -22.32
CA ARG A 462 -30.28 8.89 -22.82
C ARG A 462 -28.99 9.70 -22.76
N LEU A 463 -28.42 9.99 -23.92
CA LEU A 463 -27.23 10.87 -24.03
C LEU A 463 -27.60 12.35 -23.82
N MET A 464 -28.78 12.75 -24.25
CA MET A 464 -29.30 14.10 -24.06
C MET A 464 -30.57 14.06 -23.22
N ARG A 465 -30.64 14.93 -22.25
CA ARG A 465 -31.82 15.13 -21.40
C ARG A 465 -32.46 16.44 -21.79
N THR A 466 -33.68 16.37 -22.34
CA THR A 466 -34.41 17.57 -22.71
C THR A 466 -34.96 18.30 -21.48
N ARG A 467 -35.34 19.53 -21.61
CA ARG A 467 -35.95 20.31 -20.55
C ARG A 467 -37.21 19.64 -20.01
N GLU A 468 -38.07 19.16 -20.90
CA GLU A 468 -39.30 18.49 -20.56
C GLU A 468 -39.08 17.24 -19.74
N TYR A 469 -38.04 16.44 -20.10
CA TYR A 469 -37.65 15.27 -19.34
C TYR A 469 -37.18 15.62 -17.91
N LEU A 470 -36.38 16.69 -17.76
CA LEU A 470 -35.88 17.13 -16.47
C LEU A 470 -36.98 17.71 -15.59
N GLU A 471 -37.93 18.47 -16.17
CA GLU A 471 -39.13 18.98 -15.51
C GLU A 471 -40.02 17.81 -15.02
N ASP A 472 -40.24 16.80 -15.83
CA ASP A 472 -40.99 15.60 -15.47
C ASP A 472 -40.30 14.81 -14.37
N GLN A 473 -38.95 14.72 -14.37
CA GLN A 473 -38.20 14.12 -13.28
C GLN A 473 -38.36 14.88 -11.95
N ILE A 474 -38.31 16.22 -12.00
CA ILE A 474 -38.55 17.06 -10.81
C ILE A 474 -39.95 16.83 -10.29
N ALA A 475 -40.93 16.84 -11.19
CA ALA A 475 -42.34 16.62 -10.81
C ALA A 475 -42.54 15.26 -10.13
N MET A 476 -41.90 14.19 -10.69
CA MET A 476 -41.96 12.86 -10.11
C MET A 476 -41.32 12.80 -8.71
N LEU A 477 -40.13 13.41 -8.52
CA LEU A 477 -39.46 13.49 -7.23
C LEU A 477 -40.30 14.23 -6.17
N LEU A 478 -41.05 15.25 -6.56
CA LEU A 478 -41.94 16.00 -5.67
C LEU A 478 -43.31 15.31 -5.42
N GLY A 479 -43.62 14.25 -6.19
CA GLY A 479 -44.87 13.51 -6.10
C GLY A 479 -45.15 12.92 -4.74
N GLY A 480 -44.14 12.35 -4.05
CA GLY A 480 -44.27 11.82 -2.70
C GLY A 480 -44.69 12.89 -1.69
N ARG A 481 -43.99 14.04 -1.71
CA ARG A 481 -44.30 15.18 -0.85
C ARG A 481 -45.73 15.71 -1.12
N ALA A 482 -46.11 15.81 -2.38
CA ALA A 482 -47.44 16.27 -2.75
C ALA A 482 -48.53 15.32 -2.22
N ALA A 483 -48.32 14.02 -2.29
CA ALA A 483 -49.23 13.03 -1.76
C ALA A 483 -49.36 13.10 -0.23
N GLU A 484 -48.27 13.29 0.51
CA GLU A 484 -48.30 13.50 1.97
C GLU A 484 -49.19 14.70 2.34
N VAL A 485 -48.99 15.84 1.69
CA VAL A 485 -49.78 17.05 1.95
C VAL A 485 -51.26 16.87 1.64
N LEU A 486 -51.58 16.24 0.50
CA LEU A 486 -52.95 16.13 0.03
C LEU A 486 -53.77 15.09 0.80
N LEU A 487 -53.16 13.98 1.23
CA LEU A 487 -53.85 12.83 1.78
C LEU A 487 -53.66 12.67 3.29
N LEU A 488 -52.55 13.14 3.84
CA LEU A 488 -52.21 12.97 5.25
C LEU A 488 -52.24 14.30 6.03
N ASP A 489 -52.41 15.42 5.34
CA ASP A 489 -52.31 16.76 5.91
C ASP A 489 -51.05 16.99 6.78
N THR A 490 -49.94 16.35 6.39
CA THR A 490 -48.66 16.39 7.10
C THR A 490 -47.49 16.40 6.13
N MET A 491 -46.30 16.62 6.66
CA MET A 491 -45.02 16.58 5.93
C MET A 491 -44.00 15.78 6.74
N THR A 492 -43.47 14.75 6.17
CA THR A 492 -42.45 13.93 6.82
C THR A 492 -41.03 14.30 6.36
N ALA A 493 -40.01 13.94 7.11
CA ALA A 493 -38.63 14.11 6.70
C ALA A 493 -38.22 13.12 5.58
N GLY A 494 -39.07 12.17 5.22
CA GLY A 494 -38.83 11.16 4.16
C GLY A 494 -38.54 11.80 2.79
N ALA A 495 -39.18 12.91 2.48
CA ALA A 495 -38.98 13.63 1.22
C ALA A 495 -37.65 14.44 1.11
N SER A 496 -36.80 14.45 2.12
CA SER A 496 -35.57 15.30 2.10
C SER A 496 -34.64 14.97 0.94
N ASN A 497 -34.40 13.70 0.69
CA ASN A 497 -33.55 13.23 -0.42
C ASN A 497 -34.14 13.56 -1.80
N ASP A 498 -35.48 13.50 -1.93
CA ASP A 498 -36.15 13.80 -3.19
C ASP A 498 -36.08 15.29 -3.50
N ILE A 499 -36.20 16.13 -2.47
CA ILE A 499 -36.06 17.59 -2.59
C ILE A 499 -34.61 17.93 -2.95
N GLU A 500 -33.58 17.33 -2.30
CA GLU A 500 -32.18 17.55 -2.64
C GLU A 500 -31.92 17.21 -4.10
N ARG A 501 -32.38 16.07 -4.57
CA ARG A 501 -32.23 15.63 -5.96
C ARG A 501 -32.96 16.54 -6.95
N ALA A 502 -34.18 16.98 -6.62
CA ALA A 502 -34.94 17.93 -7.43
C ALA A 502 -34.18 19.26 -7.58
N VAL A 503 -33.61 19.78 -6.49
CA VAL A 503 -32.79 21.00 -6.49
C VAL A 503 -31.53 20.83 -7.30
N GLU A 504 -30.87 19.67 -7.19
CA GLU A 504 -29.67 19.36 -8.00
C GLU A 504 -30.00 19.36 -9.50
N ILE A 505 -31.11 18.71 -9.89
CA ILE A 505 -31.56 18.72 -11.29
C ILE A 505 -31.84 20.16 -11.75
N ALA A 506 -32.58 20.92 -10.95
CA ALA A 506 -32.90 22.31 -11.29
C ALA A 506 -31.64 23.20 -11.46
N ARG A 507 -30.62 23.01 -10.61
CA ARG A 507 -29.32 23.71 -10.76
C ARG A 507 -28.58 23.35 -12.03
N ARG A 508 -28.72 22.13 -12.53
CA ARG A 508 -28.12 21.70 -13.80
C ARG A 508 -28.84 22.21 -15.02
N MET A 509 -30.06 22.67 -14.85
CA MET A 509 -30.87 23.28 -15.95
C MET A 509 -30.53 24.75 -16.17
N VAL A 510 -29.92 25.44 -15.24
CA VAL A 510 -29.43 26.82 -15.28
C VAL A 510 -27.97 26.87 -15.61
#